data_669992952edcf1c5fd1575eb780ce331
#
_entry.id   669992952edcf1c5fd1575eb780ce331
#
_cell.length_a   1.000
_cell.length_b   1.000
_cell.length_c   1.000
_cell.angle_alpha   90.00
_cell.angle_beta   90.00
_cell.angle_gamma   90.00
#
_symmetry.space_group_name_H-M   'P 1'
#
loop_
_entity.id
_entity.type
_entity.pdbx_description
1 polymer ?
#
loop_
_entity_poly.entity_id
_entity_poly.type
_entity_poly.pdbx_seq_one_letter_code
_entity_poly.pdbx_strand_id
1 'polypeptide(L)'
;MDHLDEISVEELQDALDNVERNKPTQRLLAAIAYKNGVTQTELAEWHDTGRRTIYSWLKRLDTDESLEQAVTDAHRSGRKRKLSEKEQKEFEETVHESPANVGVDAPAWTPALVQQYLNETYNVEYSIPSCRRLLKEAGLSYQKPRRTAAEADAEEEETFREELKKKQREMDATVVCIDQTKKSVQVEPRAAWFPRGTRPSVELSGQRDWTCLLGAITEDGDRFFSRFEEYVTAEHARHFILALCKEFEDNLIIVLDGAPYFQASAVTDLAVRDDLAFVTLPAYSPELNPVEECWRQLQADLSNRFFDSLTELTIAIDTALDQLFIPRVSNYF
;
A
#
# COMPACT_ATOMS: atom_id res chain seq x y z
N MET A 1 39.24 45.48 -6.58
CA MET A 1 39.59 44.26 -5.84
C MET A 1 39.30 43.11 -6.76
N ASP A 2 40.33 42.45 -7.21
CA ASP A 2 40.16 41.21 -7.95
C ASP A 2 39.70 40.13 -6.94
N HIS A 3 38.64 39.45 -7.26
CA HIS A 3 38.16 38.28 -6.49
C HIS A 3 38.87 37.02 -7.02
N LEU A 4 39.12 36.08 -6.18
CA LEU A 4 39.68 34.76 -6.51
C LEU A 4 41.20 34.77 -6.86
N ASP A 5 41.98 35.74 -6.39
CA ASP A 5 43.42 35.80 -6.70
C ASP A 5 44.19 34.55 -6.24
N GLU A 6 43.78 33.94 -5.12
CA GLU A 6 44.42 32.77 -4.50
C GLU A 6 43.90 31.42 -5.00
N ILE A 7 42.85 31.39 -5.85
CA ILE A 7 42.21 30.19 -6.35
C ILE A 7 42.57 29.97 -7.83
N SER A 8 43.04 28.77 -8.17
CA SER A 8 43.35 28.41 -9.55
C SER A 8 42.10 27.97 -10.33
N VAL A 9 42.20 27.96 -11.67
CA VAL A 9 41.13 27.45 -12.53
C VAL A 9 40.96 25.95 -12.36
N GLU A 10 42.07 25.23 -12.13
CA GLU A 10 42.07 23.81 -11.88
C GLU A 10 41.29 23.44 -10.61
N GLU A 11 41.49 24.16 -9.50
CA GLU A 11 40.73 23.96 -8.26
C GLU A 11 39.23 24.20 -8.42
N LEU A 12 38.85 25.20 -9.23
CA LEU A 12 37.44 25.46 -9.56
C LEU A 12 36.83 24.37 -10.46
N GLN A 13 37.62 23.75 -11.34
CA GLN A 13 37.19 22.60 -12.16
C GLN A 13 37.03 21.35 -11.33
N ASP A 14 37.97 21.04 -10.43
CA ASP A 14 37.86 19.92 -9.52
C ASP A 14 36.64 20.03 -8.60
N ALA A 15 36.37 21.25 -8.10
CA ALA A 15 35.16 21.50 -7.33
C ALA A 15 33.87 21.35 -8.17
N LEU A 16 33.92 21.70 -9.46
CA LEU A 16 32.77 21.55 -10.37
C LEU A 16 32.39 20.07 -10.58
N ASP A 17 33.37 19.19 -10.67
CA ASP A 17 33.15 17.75 -10.81
C ASP A 17 32.52 17.10 -9.58
N ASN A 18 32.67 17.74 -8.40
CA ASN A 18 32.15 17.25 -7.11
C ASN A 18 30.79 17.82 -6.73
N VAL A 19 30.16 18.71 -7.54
CA VAL A 19 28.85 19.29 -7.21
C VAL A 19 27.74 18.83 -8.17
N GLU A 20 26.65 18.32 -7.58
CA GLU A 20 25.50 17.76 -8.33
C GLU A 20 24.30 18.71 -8.49
N ARG A 21 24.37 19.96 -8.01
CA ARG A 21 23.24 20.90 -7.96
C ARG A 21 23.38 22.06 -8.91
N ASN A 22 22.27 22.48 -9.57
CA ASN A 22 22.27 23.57 -10.55
C ASN A 22 22.89 24.88 -10.05
N LYS A 23 22.58 25.35 -8.84
CA LYS A 23 23.09 26.64 -8.33
C LYS A 23 24.57 26.62 -7.99
N PRO A 24 25.11 25.63 -7.26
CA PRO A 24 26.57 25.49 -7.07
C PRO A 24 27.31 25.41 -8.39
N THR A 25 26.85 24.62 -9.35
CA THR A 25 27.42 24.49 -10.70
C THR A 25 27.46 25.85 -11.41
N GLN A 26 26.38 26.64 -11.41
CA GLN A 26 26.33 27.96 -12.03
C GLN A 26 27.34 28.92 -11.39
N ARG A 27 27.51 28.87 -10.06
CA ARG A 27 28.49 29.76 -9.37
C ARG A 27 29.93 29.41 -9.70
N LEU A 28 30.25 28.11 -9.80
CA LEU A 28 31.60 27.68 -10.21
C LEU A 28 31.88 28.00 -11.67
N LEU A 29 30.94 27.78 -12.56
CA LEU A 29 31.08 28.15 -13.98
C LEU A 29 31.29 29.68 -14.15
N ALA A 30 30.55 30.51 -13.39
CA ALA A 30 30.73 31.92 -13.38
C ALA A 30 32.12 32.33 -12.84
N ALA A 31 32.62 31.65 -11.81
CA ALA A 31 33.97 31.88 -11.27
C ALA A 31 35.08 31.50 -12.26
N ILE A 32 34.96 30.35 -12.94
CA ILE A 32 35.90 29.93 -13.99
C ILE A 32 35.92 30.92 -15.13
N ALA A 33 34.75 31.38 -15.62
CA ALA A 33 34.66 32.35 -16.66
C ALA A 33 35.27 33.72 -16.24
N TYR A 34 35.04 34.14 -14.99
CA TYR A 34 35.66 35.35 -14.42
C TYR A 34 37.18 35.27 -14.38
N LYS A 35 37.76 34.15 -13.93
CA LYS A 35 39.21 33.91 -13.96
C LYS A 35 39.80 33.90 -15.38
N ASN A 36 39.00 33.53 -16.38
CA ASN A 36 39.37 33.59 -17.80
C ASN A 36 39.11 34.94 -18.43
N GLY A 37 38.87 35.98 -17.65
CA GLY A 37 38.78 37.39 -18.12
C GLY A 37 37.39 37.88 -18.48
N VAL A 38 36.33 37.11 -18.29
CA VAL A 38 34.94 37.56 -18.50
C VAL A 38 34.53 38.50 -17.38
N THR A 39 34.00 39.66 -17.72
CA THR A 39 33.62 40.67 -16.73
C THR A 39 32.36 40.33 -15.97
N GLN A 40 32.18 40.86 -14.76
CA GLN A 40 30.97 40.64 -13.95
C GLN A 40 29.70 41.16 -14.68
N THR A 41 29.82 42.12 -15.61
CA THR A 41 28.68 42.60 -16.38
C THR A 41 28.25 41.59 -17.42
N GLU A 42 29.20 41.03 -18.17
CA GLU A 42 28.92 39.96 -19.14
C GLU A 42 28.36 38.70 -18.47
N LEU A 43 28.92 38.29 -17.31
CA LEU A 43 28.39 37.19 -16.53
C LEU A 43 26.96 37.45 -16.06
N ALA A 44 26.62 38.67 -15.70
CA ALA A 44 25.27 39.05 -15.31
C ALA A 44 24.27 38.88 -16.48
N GLU A 45 24.70 39.25 -17.71
CA GLU A 45 23.92 39.02 -18.93
C GLU A 45 23.78 37.53 -19.26
N TRP A 46 24.86 36.71 -19.17
CA TRP A 46 24.83 35.28 -19.47
C TRP A 46 23.93 34.50 -18.54
N HIS A 47 23.86 34.89 -17.26
CA HIS A 47 23.08 34.21 -16.24
C HIS A 47 21.71 34.86 -16.00
N ASP A 48 21.30 35.83 -16.82
CA ASP A 48 20.05 36.61 -16.66
C ASP A 48 19.84 37.04 -15.19
N THR A 49 20.87 37.70 -14.62
CA THR A 49 20.86 38.09 -13.20
C THR A 49 21.50 39.46 -13.02
N GLY A 50 21.34 40.05 -11.85
CA GLY A 50 21.97 41.35 -11.54
C GLY A 50 23.46 41.18 -11.26
N ARG A 51 24.27 42.17 -11.69
CA ARG A 51 25.72 42.25 -11.42
C ARG A 51 26.05 42.04 -9.93
N ARG A 52 25.19 42.55 -9.02
CA ARG A 52 25.34 42.35 -7.58
C ARG A 52 25.25 40.87 -7.15
N THR A 53 24.46 40.09 -7.87
CA THR A 53 24.36 38.62 -7.63
C THR A 53 25.66 37.95 -8.05
N ILE A 54 26.22 38.26 -9.21
CA ILE A 54 27.53 37.75 -9.67
C ILE A 54 28.62 38.11 -8.66
N TYR A 55 28.70 39.37 -8.26
CA TYR A 55 29.64 39.80 -7.21
C TYR A 55 29.49 38.96 -5.94
N SER A 56 28.26 38.70 -5.50
CA SER A 56 27.98 37.88 -4.33
C SER A 56 28.42 36.43 -4.50
N TRP A 57 28.32 35.88 -5.71
CA TRP A 57 28.79 34.53 -6.01
C TRP A 57 30.31 34.43 -5.94
N LEU A 58 31.02 35.37 -6.57
CA LEU A 58 32.47 35.39 -6.53
C LEU A 58 33.01 35.62 -5.12
N LYS A 59 32.40 36.55 -4.37
CA LYS A 59 32.79 36.86 -2.99
C LYS A 59 32.63 35.68 -2.05
N ARG A 60 31.72 34.72 -2.31
CA ARG A 60 31.56 33.52 -1.52
C ARG A 60 32.75 32.59 -1.59
N LEU A 61 33.49 32.62 -2.66
CA LEU A 61 34.67 31.79 -2.89
C LEU A 61 35.93 32.39 -2.22
N ASP A 62 35.89 33.67 -1.81
CA ASP A 62 36.95 34.30 -1.01
C ASP A 62 36.80 33.86 0.47
N THR A 63 37.02 32.56 0.77
CA THR A 63 36.86 31.98 2.09
C THR A 63 37.84 30.82 2.30
N ASP A 64 38.14 30.51 3.56
CA ASP A 64 38.98 29.38 3.97
C ASP A 64 38.22 28.01 3.91
N GLU A 65 36.92 28.02 3.61
CA GLU A 65 36.13 26.79 3.47
C GLU A 65 36.41 26.12 2.12
N SER A 66 36.04 24.82 1.99
CA SER A 66 36.15 24.14 0.71
C SER A 66 35.22 24.79 -0.33
N LEU A 67 35.65 24.82 -1.61
CA LEU A 67 34.90 25.47 -2.68
C LEU A 67 33.49 24.90 -2.84
N GLU A 68 33.32 23.58 -2.67
CA GLU A 68 32.02 22.89 -2.72
C GLU A 68 31.07 23.37 -1.60
N GLN A 69 31.61 23.64 -0.40
CA GLN A 69 30.83 24.19 0.71
C GLN A 69 30.51 25.66 0.48
N ALA A 70 31.49 26.45 0.03
CA ALA A 70 31.34 27.88 -0.22
C ALA A 70 30.27 28.18 -1.29
N VAL A 71 30.17 27.37 -2.35
CA VAL A 71 29.15 27.57 -3.40
C VAL A 71 27.78 27.03 -3.03
N THR A 72 27.68 26.19 -1.99
CA THR A 72 26.40 25.62 -1.56
C THR A 72 25.66 26.63 -0.66
N ASP A 73 24.35 26.77 -0.85
CA ASP A 73 23.54 27.60 0.03
C ASP A 73 23.46 26.94 1.41
N ALA A 74 23.81 27.70 2.45
CA ALA A 74 23.63 27.28 3.82
C ALA A 74 22.14 26.94 4.08
N HIS A 75 21.91 25.95 4.94
CA HIS A 75 20.55 25.61 5.34
C HIS A 75 19.87 26.86 5.95
N ARG A 76 18.79 27.28 5.34
CA ARG A 76 17.98 28.38 5.87
C ARG A 76 17.16 27.86 7.03
N SER A 77 17.18 28.55 8.16
CA SER A 77 16.41 28.19 9.36
C SER A 77 14.90 28.09 9.16
N GLY A 78 14.39 28.44 7.99
CA GLY A 78 12.97 28.42 7.67
C GLY A 78 12.13 29.35 8.55
N ARG A 79 10.82 29.24 8.42
CA ARG A 79 9.88 29.95 9.32
C ARG A 79 9.88 29.26 10.68
N LYS A 80 10.02 30.04 11.75
CA LYS A 80 9.91 29.51 13.13
C LYS A 80 8.60 28.72 13.30
N ARG A 81 8.69 27.57 13.96
CA ARG A 81 7.51 26.77 14.31
C ARG A 81 6.62 27.58 15.25
N LYS A 82 5.31 27.37 15.16
CA LYS A 82 4.36 28.05 16.03
C LYS A 82 4.28 27.37 17.41
N LEU A 83 4.52 26.07 17.47
CA LEU A 83 4.65 25.32 18.73
C LEU A 83 6.08 25.45 19.26
N SER A 84 6.23 25.59 20.57
CA SER A 84 7.50 25.42 21.26
C SER A 84 7.95 23.96 21.20
N GLU A 85 9.21 23.69 21.51
CA GLU A 85 9.76 22.33 21.52
C GLU A 85 9.00 21.41 22.51
N LYS A 86 8.59 21.95 23.65
CA LYS A 86 7.81 21.22 24.64
C LYS A 86 6.42 20.86 24.12
N GLU A 87 5.69 21.84 23.59
CA GLU A 87 4.35 21.64 23.02
C GLU A 87 4.37 20.69 21.81
N GLN A 88 5.44 20.73 21.02
CA GLN A 88 5.60 19.80 19.91
C GLN A 88 5.75 18.37 20.41
N LYS A 89 6.57 18.13 21.43
CA LYS A 89 6.75 16.80 22.00
C LYS A 89 5.46 16.28 22.65
N GLU A 90 4.74 17.11 23.38
CA GLU A 90 3.42 16.77 23.94
C GLU A 90 2.41 16.44 22.84
N PHE A 91 2.40 17.19 21.75
CA PHE A 91 1.55 16.92 20.58
C PHE A 91 1.93 15.58 19.91
N GLU A 92 3.22 15.31 19.72
CA GLU A 92 3.71 14.06 19.13
C GLU A 92 3.28 12.84 19.98
N GLU A 93 3.41 12.92 21.29
CA GLU A 93 2.93 11.89 22.22
C GLU A 93 1.41 11.71 22.13
N THR A 94 0.67 12.80 22.11
CA THR A 94 -0.79 12.80 22.07
C THR A 94 -1.37 12.15 20.79
N VAL A 95 -0.78 12.43 19.62
CA VAL A 95 -1.32 11.90 18.36
C VAL A 95 -1.06 10.40 18.15
N HIS A 96 -0.20 9.80 18.95
CA HIS A 96 -0.02 8.35 19.02
C HIS A 96 -1.09 7.63 19.85
N GLU A 97 -1.87 8.38 20.63
CA GLU A 97 -2.98 7.85 21.39
C GLU A 97 -4.32 8.09 20.70
N SER A 98 -5.37 7.44 21.20
CA SER A 98 -6.73 7.70 20.72
C SER A 98 -7.14 9.14 20.98
N PRO A 99 -7.77 9.86 20.01
CA PRO A 99 -8.33 11.19 20.25
C PRO A 99 -9.26 11.27 21.47
N ALA A 100 -9.97 10.19 21.77
CA ALA A 100 -10.86 10.10 22.93
C ALA A 100 -10.14 10.33 24.27
N ASN A 101 -8.85 9.98 24.38
CA ASN A 101 -8.05 10.17 25.59
C ASN A 101 -7.81 11.64 25.95
N VAL A 102 -7.98 12.52 24.98
CA VAL A 102 -7.84 13.98 25.16
C VAL A 102 -9.18 14.73 24.97
N GLY A 103 -10.31 13.99 25.08
CA GLY A 103 -11.64 14.58 25.05
C GLY A 103 -12.19 14.87 23.64
N VAL A 104 -11.55 14.36 22.58
CA VAL A 104 -12.03 14.46 21.20
C VAL A 104 -12.81 13.20 20.86
N ASP A 105 -14.12 13.30 20.67
CA ASP A 105 -14.99 12.16 20.33
C ASP A 105 -14.79 11.74 18.87
N ALA A 106 -13.73 10.96 18.63
CA ALA A 106 -13.39 10.43 17.32
C ALA A 106 -12.54 9.16 17.43
N PRO A 107 -12.69 8.20 16.49
CA PRO A 107 -11.95 6.93 16.51
C PRO A 107 -10.49 7.07 16.04
N ALA A 108 -10.15 8.13 15.31
CA ALA A 108 -8.82 8.36 14.77
C ALA A 108 -8.56 9.83 14.48
N TRP A 109 -7.28 10.21 14.51
CA TRP A 109 -6.87 11.57 14.18
C TRP A 109 -7.06 11.89 12.69
N THR A 110 -7.69 13.02 12.42
CA THR A 110 -7.76 13.63 11.09
C THR A 110 -7.07 14.99 11.10
N PRO A 111 -6.61 15.51 9.95
CA PRO A 111 -6.02 16.84 9.90
C PRO A 111 -6.93 17.96 10.42
N ALA A 112 -8.24 17.79 10.31
CA ALA A 112 -9.22 18.75 10.84
C ALA A 112 -9.31 18.68 12.38
N LEU A 113 -9.32 17.47 12.95
CA LEU A 113 -9.29 17.29 14.40
C LEU A 113 -7.98 17.79 15.01
N VAL A 114 -6.86 17.55 14.33
CA VAL A 114 -5.57 18.11 14.76
C VAL A 114 -5.59 19.63 14.73
N GLN A 115 -6.19 20.25 13.71
CA GLN A 115 -6.34 21.71 13.66
C GLN A 115 -7.13 22.24 14.84
N GLN A 116 -8.26 21.61 15.14
CA GLN A 116 -9.11 21.97 16.28
C GLN A 116 -8.36 21.79 17.61
N TYR A 117 -7.75 20.64 17.82
CA TYR A 117 -6.97 20.33 19.03
C TYR A 117 -5.84 21.34 19.28
N LEU A 118 -5.05 21.68 18.25
CA LEU A 118 -3.97 22.65 18.35
C LEU A 118 -4.48 24.05 18.69
N ASN A 119 -5.63 24.44 18.16
CA ASN A 119 -6.24 25.71 18.48
C ASN A 119 -6.79 25.77 19.91
N GLU A 120 -7.48 24.73 20.35
CA GLU A 120 -8.09 24.66 21.68
C GLU A 120 -7.04 24.52 22.80
N THR A 121 -5.99 23.70 22.57
CA THR A 121 -4.99 23.36 23.59
C THR A 121 -3.87 24.38 23.67
N TYR A 122 -3.35 24.83 22.51
CA TYR A 122 -2.17 25.71 22.45
C TYR A 122 -2.46 27.10 21.91
N ASN A 123 -3.74 27.39 21.55
CA ASN A 123 -4.15 28.64 20.92
C ASN A 123 -3.35 28.99 19.66
N VAL A 124 -3.07 27.97 18.83
CA VAL A 124 -2.26 28.09 17.61
C VAL A 124 -3.04 27.61 16.39
N GLU A 125 -3.23 28.50 15.42
CA GLU A 125 -3.88 28.14 14.16
C GLU A 125 -2.88 27.56 13.16
N TYR A 126 -3.15 26.36 12.67
CA TYR A 126 -2.48 25.73 11.53
C TYR A 126 -3.45 25.52 10.37
N SER A 127 -2.95 25.57 9.14
CA SER A 127 -3.74 25.14 7.98
C SER A 127 -3.81 23.61 7.91
N ILE A 128 -4.86 23.06 7.27
CA ILE A 128 -5.01 21.62 7.05
C ILE A 128 -3.76 20.96 6.42
N PRO A 129 -3.11 21.55 5.37
CA PRO A 129 -1.85 21.02 4.86
C PRO A 129 -0.71 20.99 5.89
N SER A 130 -0.66 21.99 6.79
CA SER A 130 0.33 22.02 7.87
C SER A 130 0.06 20.94 8.91
N CYS A 131 -1.22 20.70 9.26
CA CYS A 131 -1.61 19.60 10.16
C CYS A 131 -1.24 18.22 9.58
N ARG A 132 -1.43 17.99 8.27
CA ARG A 132 -0.96 16.77 7.60
C ARG A 132 0.55 16.60 7.69
N ARG A 133 1.31 17.69 7.59
CA ARG A 133 2.77 17.65 7.74
C ARG A 133 3.16 17.31 9.17
N LEU A 134 2.52 17.94 10.18
CA LEU A 134 2.77 17.63 11.60
C LEU A 134 2.51 16.16 11.94
N LEU A 135 1.40 15.58 11.45
CA LEU A 135 1.10 14.15 11.61
C LEU A 135 2.20 13.26 11.01
N LYS A 136 2.70 13.62 9.80
CA LYS A 136 3.81 12.88 9.18
C LYS A 136 5.13 13.04 9.93
N GLU A 137 5.43 14.24 10.41
CA GLU A 137 6.62 14.54 11.22
C GLU A 137 6.58 13.77 12.55
N ALA A 138 5.37 13.59 13.12
CA ALA A 138 5.14 12.73 14.29
C ALA A 138 5.17 11.22 13.98
N GLY A 139 5.52 10.81 12.75
CA GLY A 139 5.66 9.40 12.37
C GLY A 139 4.37 8.70 11.96
N LEU A 140 3.23 9.40 11.86
CA LEU A 140 1.97 8.81 11.45
C LEU A 140 1.87 8.72 9.91
N SER A 141 1.26 7.63 9.43
CA SER A 141 0.92 7.43 8.03
C SER A 141 -0.59 7.37 7.82
N TYR A 142 -1.06 7.87 6.68
CA TYR A 142 -2.47 7.78 6.32
C TYR A 142 -2.77 6.41 5.76
N GLN A 143 -3.50 5.59 6.52
CA GLN A 143 -3.81 4.20 6.19
C GLN A 143 -5.31 3.95 6.32
N LYS A 144 -5.83 3.00 5.53
CA LYS A 144 -7.16 2.45 5.74
C LYS A 144 -7.03 1.30 6.75
N PRO A 145 -7.71 1.37 7.91
CA PRO A 145 -7.68 0.26 8.86
C PRO A 145 -8.22 -1.01 8.22
N ARG A 146 -7.61 -2.14 8.53
CA ARG A 146 -8.18 -3.45 8.21
C ARG A 146 -9.44 -3.65 9.04
N ARG A 147 -10.40 -4.31 8.46
CA ARG A 147 -11.54 -4.82 9.23
C ARG A 147 -11.04 -6.06 9.96
N THR A 148 -10.96 -5.99 11.27
CA THR A 148 -10.78 -7.16 12.14
C THR A 148 -12.10 -7.39 12.82
N ALA A 149 -12.54 -8.63 12.90
CA ALA A 149 -13.70 -8.96 13.73
C ALA A 149 -13.30 -8.74 15.20
N ALA A 150 -14.15 -8.09 15.96
CA ALA A 150 -13.92 -7.89 17.39
C ALA A 150 -13.95 -9.24 18.16
N GLU A 151 -14.38 -10.29 17.50
CA GLU A 151 -14.60 -11.65 18.00
C GLU A 151 -13.53 -12.65 17.51
N ALA A 152 -12.49 -12.19 16.74
CA ALA A 152 -11.38 -13.07 16.37
C ALA A 152 -10.58 -13.45 17.62
N ASP A 153 -10.52 -14.73 17.92
CA ASP A 153 -9.87 -15.28 19.10
C ASP A 153 -8.49 -15.83 18.74
N ALA A 154 -7.43 -15.23 19.28
CA ALA A 154 -6.06 -15.68 19.07
C ALA A 154 -5.81 -17.11 19.57
N GLU A 155 -6.58 -17.59 20.55
CA GLU A 155 -6.51 -18.96 21.06
C GLU A 155 -7.12 -19.95 20.06
N GLU A 156 -8.21 -19.57 19.40
CA GLU A 156 -8.81 -20.36 18.32
C GLU A 156 -7.88 -20.46 17.09
N GLU A 157 -7.18 -19.37 16.74
CA GLU A 157 -6.21 -19.39 15.65
C GLU A 157 -5.03 -20.33 15.94
N GLU A 158 -4.50 -20.32 17.16
CA GLU A 158 -3.39 -21.19 17.53
C GLU A 158 -3.86 -22.66 17.55
N THR A 159 -5.04 -22.91 18.06
CA THR A 159 -5.68 -24.26 18.06
C THR A 159 -5.82 -24.77 16.62
N PHE A 160 -6.28 -23.94 15.71
CA PHE A 160 -6.39 -24.26 14.28
C PHE A 160 -5.01 -24.63 13.68
N ARG A 161 -3.97 -23.83 13.96
CA ARG A 161 -2.61 -24.10 13.45
C ARG A 161 -2.04 -25.41 13.99
N GLU A 162 -2.30 -25.70 15.27
CA GLU A 162 -1.87 -26.97 15.90
C GLU A 162 -2.60 -28.19 15.31
N GLU A 163 -3.92 -28.05 15.10
CA GLU A 163 -4.73 -29.13 14.50
C GLU A 163 -4.26 -29.41 13.05
N LEU A 164 -4.05 -28.37 12.24
CA LEU A 164 -3.59 -28.50 10.88
C LEU A 164 -2.23 -29.21 10.82
N LYS A 165 -1.26 -28.75 11.60
CA LYS A 165 0.08 -29.36 11.67
C LYS A 165 0.04 -30.80 12.15
N LYS A 166 -0.86 -31.12 13.09
CA LYS A 166 -1.06 -32.50 13.56
C LYS A 166 -1.56 -33.40 12.44
N LYS A 167 -2.62 -32.98 11.74
CA LYS A 167 -3.20 -33.77 10.63
C LYS A 167 -2.20 -33.95 9.48
N GLN A 168 -1.43 -32.93 9.14
CA GLN A 168 -0.38 -33.04 8.12
C GLN A 168 0.66 -34.12 8.47
N ARG A 169 1.08 -34.20 9.75
CA ARG A 169 2.05 -35.21 10.17
C ARG A 169 1.45 -36.65 10.20
N GLU A 170 0.16 -36.75 10.47
CA GLU A 170 -0.54 -38.06 10.59
C GLU A 170 -0.88 -38.64 9.22
N MET A 171 -1.20 -37.82 8.22
CA MET A 171 -1.74 -38.29 6.94
C MET A 171 -0.73 -38.20 5.77
N ASP A 172 0.38 -37.51 5.90
CA ASP A 172 1.27 -37.16 4.74
C ASP A 172 0.42 -36.65 3.58
N ALA A 173 -0.26 -35.52 3.79
CA ALA A 173 -1.32 -35.00 2.93
C ALA A 173 -1.05 -33.58 2.47
N THR A 174 -1.50 -33.26 1.26
CA THR A 174 -1.48 -31.89 0.70
C THR A 174 -2.58 -31.04 1.33
N VAL A 175 -2.23 -29.84 1.81
CA VAL A 175 -3.20 -28.86 2.31
C VAL A 175 -3.85 -28.12 1.16
N VAL A 176 -5.17 -28.10 1.14
CA VAL A 176 -6.00 -27.43 0.16
C VAL A 176 -6.94 -26.46 0.85
N CYS A 177 -6.80 -25.18 0.59
CA CYS A 177 -7.71 -24.15 1.10
C CYS A 177 -8.83 -23.92 0.10
N ILE A 178 -10.06 -23.89 0.59
CA ILE A 178 -11.26 -23.66 -0.23
C ILE A 178 -11.97 -22.39 0.22
N ASP A 179 -12.55 -21.67 -0.74
CA ASP A 179 -13.40 -20.52 -0.47
C ASP A 179 -14.41 -20.29 -1.59
N GLN A 180 -15.44 -19.51 -1.29
CA GLN A 180 -16.51 -19.15 -2.22
C GLN A 180 -16.55 -17.66 -2.45
N THR A 181 -16.73 -17.22 -3.72
CA THR A 181 -17.04 -15.84 -4.04
C THR A 181 -18.24 -15.75 -4.97
N LYS A 182 -18.89 -14.58 -4.98
CA LYS A 182 -19.97 -14.23 -5.90
C LYS A 182 -19.56 -13.04 -6.74
N LYS A 183 -19.80 -13.12 -8.05
CA LYS A 183 -19.59 -12.02 -9.01
C LYS A 183 -20.86 -11.74 -9.78
N SER A 184 -21.12 -10.48 -10.05
CA SER A 184 -22.30 -10.06 -10.78
C SER A 184 -21.90 -9.17 -11.97
N VAL A 185 -22.82 -9.07 -12.96
CA VAL A 185 -22.65 -8.16 -14.10
C VAL A 185 -22.68 -6.68 -13.69
N GLN A 186 -23.12 -6.39 -12.47
CA GLN A 186 -23.12 -5.02 -11.96
C GLN A 186 -21.70 -4.55 -11.69
N VAL A 187 -21.37 -3.39 -12.20
CA VAL A 187 -20.06 -2.79 -12.05
C VAL A 187 -19.79 -2.46 -10.58
N GLU A 188 -18.65 -2.89 -10.10
CA GLU A 188 -18.13 -2.47 -8.79
C GLU A 188 -17.14 -1.32 -8.99
N PRO A 189 -17.50 -0.08 -8.65
CA PRO A 189 -16.62 1.06 -8.82
C PRO A 189 -15.42 0.98 -7.86
N ARG A 190 -14.21 1.18 -8.39
CA ARG A 190 -12.98 1.26 -7.63
C ARG A 190 -12.23 2.53 -7.95
N ALA A 191 -11.49 3.06 -6.98
CA ALA A 191 -10.65 4.22 -7.20
C ALA A 191 -9.58 3.93 -8.27
N ALA A 192 -9.52 4.78 -9.29
CA ALA A 192 -8.58 4.70 -10.41
C ALA A 192 -8.12 6.11 -10.79
N TRP A 193 -7.15 6.19 -11.69
CA TRP A 193 -6.64 7.47 -12.18
C TRP A 193 -7.48 7.99 -13.34
N PHE A 194 -8.03 9.20 -13.17
CA PHE A 194 -8.80 9.90 -14.20
C PHE A 194 -8.23 11.32 -14.41
N PRO A 195 -8.48 11.95 -15.56
CA PRO A 195 -8.06 13.33 -15.80
C PRO A 195 -8.57 14.28 -14.71
N ARG A 196 -7.70 15.18 -14.25
CA ARG A 196 -8.03 16.13 -13.19
C ARG A 196 -9.19 17.03 -13.61
N GLY A 197 -10.18 17.20 -12.74
CA GLY A 197 -11.36 18.03 -12.99
C GLY A 197 -12.50 17.27 -13.67
N THR A 198 -12.34 15.98 -14.03
CA THR A 198 -13.45 15.15 -14.50
C THR A 198 -14.22 14.53 -13.33
N ARG A 199 -15.48 14.18 -13.59
CA ARG A 199 -16.28 13.31 -12.71
C ARG A 199 -16.53 12.01 -13.48
N PRO A 200 -15.67 11.00 -13.29
CA PRO A 200 -15.85 9.74 -14.00
C PRO A 200 -17.16 9.09 -13.58
N SER A 201 -17.88 8.55 -14.53
CA SER A 201 -19.06 7.72 -14.33
C SER A 201 -18.81 6.35 -14.94
N VAL A 202 -19.36 5.33 -14.33
CA VAL A 202 -19.38 3.97 -14.87
C VAL A 202 -20.81 3.65 -15.23
N GLU A 203 -21.02 3.11 -16.43
CA GLU A 203 -22.34 2.68 -16.88
C GLU A 203 -22.79 1.48 -16.03
N LEU A 204 -24.06 1.47 -15.65
CA LEU A 204 -24.64 0.37 -14.91
C LEU A 204 -25.49 -0.47 -15.85
N SER A 205 -25.27 -1.78 -15.85
CA SER A 205 -26.17 -2.71 -16.50
C SER A 205 -27.51 -2.75 -15.76
N GLY A 206 -28.61 -2.75 -16.50
CA GLY A 206 -29.96 -3.03 -15.96
C GLY A 206 -30.13 -4.49 -15.53
N GLN A 207 -29.23 -5.38 -15.92
CA GLN A 207 -29.26 -6.81 -15.59
C GLN A 207 -28.73 -7.03 -14.17
N ARG A 208 -29.24 -8.08 -13.53
CA ARG A 208 -28.87 -8.47 -12.18
C ARG A 208 -28.30 -9.88 -12.10
N ASP A 209 -27.81 -10.37 -13.23
CA ASP A 209 -27.24 -11.71 -13.35
C ASP A 209 -25.94 -11.81 -12.56
N TRP A 210 -25.68 -12.98 -12.05
CA TRP A 210 -24.52 -13.25 -11.20
C TRP A 210 -24.09 -14.72 -11.32
N THR A 211 -22.90 -15.01 -10.87
CA THR A 211 -22.36 -16.36 -10.75
C THR A 211 -21.64 -16.53 -9.43
N CYS A 212 -21.66 -17.74 -8.87
CA CYS A 212 -20.83 -18.14 -7.75
C CYS A 212 -19.62 -18.93 -8.24
N LEU A 213 -18.51 -18.78 -7.54
CA LEU A 213 -17.31 -19.59 -7.75
C LEU A 213 -16.92 -20.29 -6.43
N LEU A 214 -16.55 -21.56 -6.54
CA LEU A 214 -15.73 -22.23 -5.54
C LEU A 214 -14.29 -22.27 -6.07
N GLY A 215 -13.34 -21.88 -5.25
CA GLY A 215 -11.93 -21.93 -5.56
C GLY A 215 -11.18 -22.75 -4.52
N ALA A 216 -10.19 -23.49 -4.99
CA ALA A 216 -9.24 -24.22 -4.17
C ALA A 216 -7.82 -23.90 -4.61
N ILE A 217 -6.92 -23.77 -3.65
CA ILE A 217 -5.49 -23.65 -3.88
C ILE A 217 -4.73 -24.58 -2.94
N THR A 218 -3.68 -25.20 -3.44
CA THR A 218 -2.81 -26.10 -2.67
C THR A 218 -1.59 -25.37 -2.12
N GLU A 219 -0.92 -25.97 -1.14
CA GLU A 219 0.35 -25.47 -0.63
C GLU A 219 1.48 -25.48 -1.69
N ASP A 220 1.38 -26.35 -2.68
CA ASP A 220 2.32 -26.47 -3.80
C ASP A 220 2.06 -25.44 -4.91
N GLY A 221 0.94 -24.71 -4.84
CA GLY A 221 0.58 -23.66 -5.78
C GLY A 221 -0.37 -24.12 -6.90
N ASP A 222 -0.88 -25.34 -6.84
CA ASP A 222 -1.92 -25.78 -7.74
C ASP A 222 -3.26 -25.12 -7.41
N ARG A 223 -4.13 -25.07 -8.38
CA ARG A 223 -5.40 -24.36 -8.28
C ARG A 223 -6.52 -25.12 -8.98
N PHE A 224 -7.71 -25.02 -8.43
CA PHE A 224 -8.91 -25.58 -9.03
C PHE A 224 -10.10 -24.67 -8.79
N PHE A 225 -10.81 -24.28 -9.86
CA PHE A 225 -11.97 -23.38 -9.78
C PHE A 225 -13.18 -24.02 -10.46
N SER A 226 -14.35 -23.86 -9.83
CA SER A 226 -15.65 -24.23 -10.41
C SER A 226 -16.63 -23.06 -10.34
N ARG A 227 -17.49 -22.94 -11.34
CA ARG A 227 -18.47 -21.88 -11.46
C ARG A 227 -19.88 -22.44 -11.45
N PHE A 228 -20.80 -21.72 -10.81
CA PHE A 228 -22.20 -22.07 -10.64
C PHE A 228 -23.08 -20.87 -10.94
N GLU A 229 -24.16 -21.06 -11.74
CA GLU A 229 -25.15 -20.03 -12.05
C GLU A 229 -26.25 -19.94 -10.99
N GLU A 230 -26.05 -20.60 -9.85
CA GLU A 230 -26.91 -20.62 -8.68
C GLU A 230 -26.10 -20.55 -7.38
N TYR A 231 -26.78 -20.38 -6.25
CA TYR A 231 -26.09 -20.38 -4.95
C TYR A 231 -25.44 -21.72 -4.68
N VAL A 232 -24.25 -21.67 -4.08
CA VAL A 232 -23.55 -22.88 -3.66
C VAL A 232 -24.37 -23.61 -2.58
N THR A 233 -24.65 -24.88 -2.84
CA THR A 233 -25.35 -25.79 -1.95
C THR A 233 -24.37 -26.81 -1.35
N ALA A 234 -24.81 -27.56 -0.37
CA ALA A 234 -24.02 -28.67 0.19
C ALA A 234 -23.65 -29.75 -0.86
N GLU A 235 -24.54 -30.00 -1.84
CA GLU A 235 -24.26 -30.92 -2.94
C GLU A 235 -23.20 -30.35 -3.90
N HIS A 236 -23.21 -29.03 -4.19
CA HIS A 236 -22.15 -28.39 -4.96
C HIS A 236 -20.81 -28.48 -4.24
N ALA A 237 -20.76 -28.18 -2.93
CA ALA A 237 -19.57 -28.31 -2.12
C ALA A 237 -19.03 -29.74 -2.09
N ARG A 238 -19.91 -30.71 -1.91
CA ARG A 238 -19.57 -32.15 -1.95
C ARG A 238 -18.96 -32.54 -3.31
N HIS A 239 -19.61 -32.21 -4.41
CA HIS A 239 -19.10 -32.53 -5.75
C HIS A 239 -17.76 -31.84 -6.04
N PHE A 240 -17.60 -30.60 -5.59
CA PHE A 240 -16.34 -29.85 -5.70
C PHE A 240 -15.21 -30.56 -4.96
N ILE A 241 -15.43 -30.96 -3.70
CA ILE A 241 -14.42 -31.69 -2.90
C ILE A 241 -14.07 -33.03 -3.54
N LEU A 242 -15.06 -33.78 -4.04
CA LEU A 242 -14.80 -35.04 -4.74
C LEU A 242 -14.01 -34.82 -6.07
N ALA A 243 -14.24 -33.71 -6.74
CA ALA A 243 -13.44 -33.34 -7.91
C ALA A 243 -11.99 -33.01 -7.52
N LEU A 244 -11.75 -32.31 -6.39
CA LEU A 244 -10.41 -32.07 -5.88
C LEU A 244 -9.67 -33.38 -5.55
N CYS A 245 -10.34 -34.33 -4.86
CA CYS A 245 -9.73 -35.63 -4.60
C CYS A 245 -9.35 -36.40 -5.86
N LYS A 246 -10.06 -36.19 -6.95
CA LYS A 246 -9.74 -36.80 -8.24
C LYS A 246 -8.63 -36.06 -8.99
N GLU A 247 -8.60 -34.74 -8.89
CA GLU A 247 -7.63 -33.90 -9.58
C GLU A 247 -6.23 -34.04 -9.01
N PHE A 248 -6.12 -34.02 -7.67
CA PHE A 248 -4.82 -33.99 -7.01
C PHE A 248 -4.24 -35.39 -6.69
N GLU A 249 -5.05 -36.45 -6.77
CA GLU A 249 -4.64 -37.85 -6.57
C GLU A 249 -3.85 -38.17 -5.26
N ASP A 250 -3.79 -37.19 -4.32
CA ASP A 250 -3.09 -37.30 -3.03
C ASP A 250 -4.06 -37.38 -1.86
N ASN A 251 -3.54 -37.70 -0.66
CA ASN A 251 -4.30 -37.43 0.55
C ASN A 251 -4.48 -35.94 0.74
N LEU A 252 -5.67 -35.50 1.07
CA LEU A 252 -6.00 -34.08 1.17
C LEU A 252 -6.43 -33.69 2.58
N ILE A 253 -5.91 -32.56 3.06
CA ILE A 253 -6.45 -31.84 4.19
C ILE A 253 -7.14 -30.57 3.65
N ILE A 254 -8.46 -30.58 3.68
CA ILE A 254 -9.27 -29.46 3.20
C ILE A 254 -9.47 -28.47 4.33
N VAL A 255 -8.96 -27.27 4.14
CA VAL A 255 -9.20 -26.10 5.00
C VAL A 255 -10.38 -25.33 4.43
N LEU A 256 -11.43 -25.17 5.22
CA LEU A 256 -12.68 -24.53 4.82
C LEU A 256 -13.21 -23.60 5.92
N ASP A 257 -14.04 -22.65 5.54
CA ASP A 257 -14.71 -21.76 6.49
C ASP A 257 -15.93 -22.44 7.17
N GLY A 258 -16.55 -21.71 8.10
CA GLY A 258 -17.73 -22.15 8.81
C GLY A 258 -19.05 -22.07 8.04
N ALA A 259 -19.04 -21.95 6.70
CA ALA A 259 -20.26 -21.81 5.93
C ALA A 259 -21.19 -23.03 6.08
N PRO A 260 -22.53 -22.81 6.18
CA PRO A 260 -23.48 -23.90 6.45
C PRO A 260 -23.43 -25.05 5.45
N TYR A 261 -23.13 -24.81 4.19
CA TYR A 261 -23.05 -25.84 3.16
C TYR A 261 -21.80 -26.72 3.32
N PHE A 262 -20.73 -26.25 3.95
CA PHE A 262 -19.56 -27.05 4.29
C PHE A 262 -19.82 -27.89 5.58
N GLN A 263 -20.66 -27.39 6.47
CA GLN A 263 -21.01 -28.11 7.72
C GLN A 263 -22.14 -29.15 7.55
N ALA A 264 -22.77 -29.20 6.37
CA ALA A 264 -23.82 -30.14 6.10
C ALA A 264 -23.30 -31.57 6.03
N SER A 265 -24.15 -32.55 6.41
CA SER A 265 -23.80 -33.98 6.38
C SER A 265 -23.31 -34.47 5.02
N ALA A 266 -23.82 -33.90 3.92
CA ALA A 266 -23.36 -34.20 2.57
C ALA A 266 -21.85 -33.99 2.37
N VAL A 267 -21.25 -33.05 3.12
CA VAL A 267 -19.80 -32.77 3.10
C VAL A 267 -19.10 -33.50 4.24
N THR A 268 -19.59 -33.36 5.47
CA THR A 268 -18.93 -33.94 6.66
C THR A 268 -18.82 -35.44 6.62
N ASP A 269 -19.78 -36.15 5.99
CA ASP A 269 -19.73 -37.59 5.80
C ASP A 269 -18.58 -38.07 4.89
N LEU A 270 -17.97 -37.13 4.09
CA LEU A 270 -16.78 -37.48 3.32
C LEU A 270 -15.54 -37.73 4.20
N ALA A 271 -15.54 -37.27 5.45
CA ALA A 271 -14.46 -37.53 6.42
C ALA A 271 -14.33 -39.03 6.82
N VAL A 272 -15.25 -39.88 6.38
CA VAL A 272 -15.12 -41.36 6.54
C VAL A 272 -14.02 -41.92 5.61
N ARG A 273 -13.60 -41.18 4.62
CA ARG A 273 -12.51 -41.55 3.71
C ARG A 273 -11.16 -41.42 4.40
N ASP A 274 -10.31 -42.41 4.20
CA ASP A 274 -8.94 -42.42 4.79
C ASP A 274 -8.00 -41.40 4.11
N ASP A 275 -8.33 -40.98 2.90
CA ASP A 275 -7.56 -40.03 2.07
C ASP A 275 -8.00 -38.58 2.22
N LEU A 276 -8.93 -38.26 3.14
CA LEU A 276 -9.50 -36.92 3.27
C LEU A 276 -9.69 -36.50 4.74
N ALA A 277 -9.24 -35.35 5.09
CA ALA A 277 -9.53 -34.70 6.37
C ALA A 277 -9.99 -33.26 6.20
N PHE A 278 -10.76 -32.79 7.17
CA PHE A 278 -11.22 -31.39 7.21
C PHE A 278 -10.63 -30.67 8.40
N VAL A 279 -10.26 -29.39 8.20
CA VAL A 279 -9.91 -28.43 9.24
C VAL A 279 -10.71 -27.17 9.00
N THR A 280 -11.43 -26.71 10.02
CA THR A 280 -12.27 -25.52 9.89
C THR A 280 -11.49 -24.29 10.36
N LEU A 281 -11.51 -23.23 9.55
CA LEU A 281 -10.95 -21.92 9.92
C LEU A 281 -11.68 -21.37 11.15
N PRO A 282 -10.96 -20.65 12.04
CA PRO A 282 -11.59 -19.93 13.13
C PRO A 282 -12.64 -18.95 12.62
N ALA A 283 -13.65 -18.71 13.44
CA ALA A 283 -14.70 -17.77 13.08
C ALA A 283 -14.10 -16.37 12.85
N TYR A 284 -14.60 -15.67 11.84
CA TYR A 284 -14.19 -14.30 11.51
C TYR A 284 -12.70 -14.09 11.18
N SER A 285 -11.98 -15.10 10.74
CA SER A 285 -10.55 -15.06 10.41
C SER A 285 -10.30 -15.25 8.89
N PRO A 286 -10.87 -14.41 8.00
CA PRO A 286 -10.67 -14.52 6.55
C PRO A 286 -9.21 -14.30 6.13
N GLU A 287 -8.41 -13.61 6.95
CA GLU A 287 -6.98 -13.41 6.73
C GLU A 287 -6.16 -14.71 6.76
N LEU A 288 -6.70 -15.77 7.38
CA LEU A 288 -6.10 -17.09 7.37
C LEU A 288 -6.45 -17.89 6.10
N ASN A 289 -7.38 -17.40 5.26
CA ASN A 289 -7.73 -18.07 4.02
C ASN A 289 -6.97 -17.48 2.82
N PRO A 290 -5.95 -18.15 2.28
CA PRO A 290 -5.19 -17.64 1.16
C PRO A 290 -6.00 -17.50 -0.14
N VAL A 291 -7.14 -18.16 -0.30
CA VAL A 291 -8.03 -18.04 -1.46
C VAL A 291 -8.64 -16.63 -1.55
N GLU A 292 -8.83 -15.95 -0.43
CA GLU A 292 -9.28 -14.54 -0.38
C GLU A 292 -8.35 -13.59 -1.17
N GLU A 293 -7.03 -13.89 -1.22
CA GLU A 293 -6.12 -13.14 -2.07
C GLU A 293 -6.44 -13.32 -3.55
N CYS A 294 -6.78 -14.53 -3.97
CA CYS A 294 -7.21 -14.81 -5.34
C CYS A 294 -8.49 -14.01 -5.68
N TRP A 295 -9.45 -13.96 -4.75
CA TRP A 295 -10.67 -13.17 -4.94
C TRP A 295 -10.42 -11.66 -5.00
N ARG A 296 -9.41 -11.16 -4.24
CA ARG A 296 -9.02 -9.76 -4.28
C ARG A 296 -8.39 -9.37 -5.61
N GLN A 297 -7.56 -10.25 -6.20
CA GLN A 297 -7.01 -10.08 -7.54
C GLN A 297 -8.13 -10.12 -8.59
N LEU A 298 -8.96 -11.14 -8.57
CA LEU A 298 -10.13 -11.27 -9.46
C LEU A 298 -11.02 -10.01 -9.38
N GLN A 299 -11.29 -9.51 -8.18
CA GLN A 299 -12.06 -8.30 -7.98
C GLN A 299 -11.38 -7.06 -8.58
N ALA A 300 -10.04 -6.98 -8.51
CA ALA A 300 -9.29 -5.88 -9.10
C ALA A 300 -9.43 -5.86 -10.63
N ASP A 301 -9.36 -7.04 -11.26
CA ASP A 301 -9.43 -7.19 -12.71
C ASP A 301 -10.85 -6.95 -13.27
N LEU A 302 -11.88 -7.26 -12.50
CA LEU A 302 -13.28 -7.05 -12.90
C LEU A 302 -13.80 -5.64 -12.53
N SER A 303 -13.13 -4.89 -11.66
CA SER A 303 -13.59 -3.56 -11.22
C SER A 303 -13.58 -2.54 -12.35
N ASN A 304 -14.52 -1.59 -12.30
CA ASN A 304 -14.70 -0.53 -13.31
C ASN A 304 -14.97 -1.03 -14.73
N ARG A 305 -15.29 -2.31 -14.91
CA ARG A 305 -15.64 -2.90 -16.21
C ARG A 305 -17.15 -3.04 -16.30
N PHE A 306 -17.69 -2.71 -17.47
CA PHE A 306 -19.08 -2.94 -17.83
C PHE A 306 -19.22 -4.30 -18.51
N PHE A 307 -20.26 -5.04 -18.17
CA PHE A 307 -20.59 -6.33 -18.77
C PHE A 307 -22.02 -6.30 -19.26
N ASP A 308 -22.21 -6.52 -20.56
CA ASP A 308 -23.54 -6.57 -21.19
C ASP A 308 -24.31 -7.83 -20.81
N SER A 309 -23.63 -8.90 -20.46
CA SER A 309 -24.23 -10.21 -20.18
C SER A 309 -23.40 -11.03 -19.18
N LEU A 310 -24.05 -12.05 -18.62
CA LEU A 310 -23.37 -13.05 -17.79
C LEU A 310 -22.26 -13.77 -18.59
N THR A 311 -22.46 -13.99 -19.89
CA THR A 311 -21.44 -14.61 -20.75
C THR A 311 -20.18 -13.78 -20.83
N GLU A 312 -20.27 -12.46 -20.99
CA GLU A 312 -19.08 -11.59 -20.99
C GLU A 312 -18.39 -11.57 -19.65
N LEU A 313 -19.16 -11.50 -18.57
CA LEU A 313 -18.61 -11.60 -17.21
C LEU A 313 -17.85 -12.92 -17.02
N THR A 314 -18.41 -14.04 -17.46
CA THR A 314 -17.78 -15.36 -17.30
C THR A 314 -16.49 -15.49 -18.11
N ILE A 315 -16.43 -14.96 -19.32
CA ILE A 315 -15.20 -14.91 -20.13
C ILE A 315 -14.14 -14.07 -19.43
N ALA A 316 -14.53 -12.93 -18.85
CA ALA A 316 -13.61 -12.07 -18.12
C ALA A 316 -13.12 -12.73 -16.84
N ILE A 317 -13.98 -13.46 -16.12
CA ILE A 317 -13.59 -14.26 -14.96
C ILE A 317 -12.58 -15.34 -15.36
N ASP A 318 -12.87 -16.14 -16.37
CA ASP A 318 -11.99 -17.22 -16.82
C ASP A 318 -10.61 -16.67 -17.21
N THR A 319 -10.58 -15.56 -17.96
CA THR A 319 -9.33 -14.87 -18.32
C THR A 319 -8.55 -14.38 -17.10
N ALA A 320 -9.22 -13.83 -16.10
CA ALA A 320 -8.60 -13.35 -14.88
C ALA A 320 -8.08 -14.51 -14.00
N LEU A 321 -8.84 -15.60 -13.90
CA LEU A 321 -8.43 -16.80 -13.16
C LEU A 321 -7.17 -17.44 -13.76
N ASP A 322 -7.01 -17.40 -15.09
CA ASP A 322 -5.80 -17.90 -15.76
C ASP A 322 -4.53 -17.07 -15.41
N GLN A 323 -4.71 -15.81 -15.09
CA GLN A 323 -3.62 -14.87 -14.79
C GLN A 323 -3.35 -14.67 -13.29
N LEU A 324 -4.09 -15.36 -12.42
CA LEU A 324 -3.92 -15.21 -10.97
C LEU A 324 -2.52 -15.58 -10.51
N PHE A 325 -1.96 -14.73 -9.68
CA PHE A 325 -0.83 -15.11 -8.84
C PHE A 325 -1.34 -15.90 -7.64
N ILE A 326 -0.92 -17.15 -7.52
CA ILE A 326 -1.33 -18.02 -6.40
C ILE A 326 -0.45 -17.70 -5.17
N PRO A 327 -1.03 -17.27 -4.04
CA PRO A 327 -0.28 -17.00 -2.83
C PRO A 327 0.27 -18.31 -2.24
N ARG A 328 1.42 -18.21 -1.57
CA ARG A 328 1.97 -19.34 -0.83
C ARG A 328 1.13 -19.59 0.42
N VAL A 329 0.49 -20.75 0.50
CA VAL A 329 -0.38 -21.15 1.61
C VAL A 329 0.38 -21.15 2.93
N SER A 330 1.66 -21.55 2.95
CA SER A 330 2.52 -21.54 4.14
C SER A 330 2.75 -20.15 4.78
N ASN A 331 2.35 -19.07 4.14
CA ASN A 331 2.46 -17.71 4.70
C ASN A 331 1.24 -17.37 5.61
N TYR A 332 0.24 -18.22 5.67
CA TYR A 332 -1.02 -17.94 6.36
C TYR A 332 -1.17 -18.71 7.69
N PHE A 333 -0.47 -19.84 7.85
CA PHE A 333 -0.51 -20.64 9.09
C PHE A 333 0.77 -21.43 9.37
#